data_a384d4637ec6ca973760ed5a801b4006
#
_entry.id   a384d4637ec6ca973760ed5a801b4006
#
_cell.length_a   1.000
_cell.length_b   1.000
_cell.length_c   1.000
_cell.angle_alpha   90.00
_cell.angle_beta   90.00
_cell.angle_gamma   90.00
#
_symmetry.space_group_name_H-M   'P 1'
#
loop_
_entity.id
_entity.type
_entity.pdbx_description
1 polymer ?
#
loop_
_entity_poly.entity_id
_entity_poly.type
_entity_poly.pdbx_seq_one_letter_code
_entity_poly.pdbx_strand_id
1 'polypeptide(L)'
;MIRNRRLFVSFYFDEDISVVVAKIIRAHGFKVICASEVKECGITDEEQLKYTAKNNYILVTHNIRDFIKLHKDSAEKEFNHSGIILARRRRDNYEFARRLLEFLKEIETDDLSNQVRYV
;
A
#
# COMPACT_ATOMS: atom_id res chain seq x y z
N MET A 1 -14.19 21.83 -1.78
CA MET A 1 -13.59 21.43 -0.49
C MET A 1 -12.52 20.38 -0.74
N ILE A 2 -11.34 20.62 -0.24
CA ILE A 2 -10.22 19.67 -0.40
C ILE A 2 -10.38 18.55 0.62
N ARG A 3 -10.42 17.31 0.15
CA ARG A 3 -10.49 16.15 1.03
C ARG A 3 -9.11 15.82 1.54
N ASN A 4 -8.99 15.59 2.84
CA ASN A 4 -7.79 15.07 3.44
C ASN A 4 -7.83 13.53 3.32
N ARG A 5 -7.01 12.95 2.45
CA ARG A 5 -7.01 11.50 2.21
C ARG A 5 -6.61 10.69 3.45
N ARG A 6 -5.91 11.30 4.41
CA ARG A 6 -5.61 10.63 5.68
C ARG A 6 -6.85 10.17 6.43
N LEU A 7 -7.96 10.89 6.26
CA LEU A 7 -9.21 10.58 6.95
C LEU A 7 -10.04 9.50 6.24
N PHE A 8 -9.79 9.28 4.95
CA PHE A 8 -10.67 8.45 4.12
C PHE A 8 -9.99 7.25 3.48
N VAL A 9 -8.67 7.17 3.55
CA VAL A 9 -7.89 6.13 2.88
C VAL A 9 -7.11 5.34 3.89
N SER A 10 -7.16 4.03 3.77
CA SER A 10 -6.35 3.12 4.56
C SER A 10 -5.29 2.49 3.67
N PHE A 11 -4.09 2.34 4.22
CA PHE A 11 -2.98 1.66 3.56
C PHE A 11 -2.84 0.28 4.16
N TYR A 12 -2.63 -0.71 3.30
CA TYR A 12 -2.41 -2.09 3.72
C TYR A 12 -0.96 -2.44 3.43
N PHE A 13 -0.24 -2.83 4.45
CA PHE A 13 1.17 -3.21 4.34
C PHE A 13 1.29 -4.72 4.23
N ASP A 14 1.89 -5.18 3.12
CA ASP A 14 2.26 -6.58 2.92
C ASP A 14 3.11 -7.08 4.10
N GLU A 15 3.08 -8.39 4.34
CA GLU A 15 3.75 -9.01 5.50
C GLU A 15 5.26 -8.73 5.56
N ASP A 16 5.90 -8.48 4.41
CA ASP A 16 7.34 -8.19 4.35
C ASP A 16 7.69 -6.77 4.80
N ILE A 17 6.72 -5.89 4.96
CA ILE A 17 7.00 -4.53 5.41
C ILE A 17 7.05 -4.50 6.93
N SER A 18 8.11 -3.90 7.46
CA SER A 18 8.35 -3.82 8.90
C SER A 18 7.20 -3.14 9.64
N VAL A 19 6.78 -3.73 10.76
CA VAL A 19 5.80 -3.13 11.66
C VAL A 19 6.31 -1.81 12.24
N VAL A 20 7.63 -1.65 12.37
CA VAL A 20 8.23 -0.39 12.83
C VAL A 20 7.86 0.74 11.87
N VAL A 21 7.94 0.49 10.56
CA VAL A 21 7.55 1.46 9.55
C VAL A 21 6.07 1.82 9.70
N ALA A 22 5.22 0.82 9.90
CA ALA A 22 3.78 1.05 10.09
C ALA A 22 3.52 1.97 11.30
N LYS A 23 4.22 1.75 12.41
CA LYS A 23 4.07 2.57 13.60
C LYS A 23 4.45 4.03 13.35
N ILE A 24 5.52 4.25 12.60
CA ILE A 24 5.97 5.61 12.26
C ILE A 24 4.92 6.32 11.38
N ILE A 25 4.43 5.63 10.36
CA ILE A 25 3.44 6.20 9.45
C ILE A 25 2.13 6.51 10.21
N ARG A 26 1.70 5.62 11.08
CA ARG A 26 0.52 5.84 11.92
C ARG A 26 0.67 7.06 12.82
N ALA A 27 1.87 7.26 13.37
CA ALA A 27 2.15 8.39 14.26
C ALA A 27 1.98 9.74 13.53
N HIS A 28 2.04 9.75 12.21
CA HIS A 28 1.83 10.94 11.40
C HIS A 28 0.41 11.07 10.87
N GLY A 29 -0.54 10.32 11.43
CA GLY A 29 -1.96 10.47 11.14
C GLY A 29 -2.50 9.62 10.01
N PHE A 30 -1.70 8.72 9.45
CA PHE A 30 -2.16 7.81 8.40
C PHE A 30 -2.73 6.53 8.99
N LYS A 31 -3.74 5.99 8.34
CA LYS A 31 -4.35 4.74 8.75
C LYS A 31 -3.66 3.58 8.02
N VAL A 32 -3.05 2.68 8.79
CA VAL A 32 -2.27 1.57 8.26
C VAL A 32 -2.76 0.27 8.86
N ILE A 33 -2.97 -0.72 8.01
CA ILE A 33 -3.33 -2.08 8.38
C ILE A 33 -2.17 -2.97 7.92
N CYS A 34 -1.59 -3.75 8.85
CA CYS A 34 -0.53 -4.69 8.50
C CYS A 34 -1.10 -6.09 8.29
N ALA A 35 -0.64 -6.78 7.25
CA ALA A 35 -1.07 -8.16 6.97
C ALA A 35 -0.89 -9.05 8.20
N SER A 36 0.23 -8.90 8.92
CA SER A 36 0.51 -9.68 10.12
C SER A 36 -0.48 -9.42 11.25
N GLU A 37 -1.05 -8.22 11.32
CA GLU A 37 -1.99 -7.85 12.39
C GLU A 37 -3.40 -8.36 12.13
N VAL A 38 -3.78 -8.55 10.87
CA VAL A 38 -5.11 -9.02 10.51
C VAL A 38 -5.11 -10.49 10.08
N LYS A 39 -4.00 -11.19 10.36
CA LYS A 39 -3.83 -12.62 10.07
C LYS A 39 -3.95 -12.96 8.58
N GLU A 40 -3.54 -12.05 7.73
CA GLU A 40 -3.49 -12.27 6.28
C GLU A 40 -2.11 -12.75 5.81
N CYS A 41 -1.25 -13.20 6.74
CA CYS A 41 0.02 -13.79 6.41
C CYS A 41 -0.16 -15.16 5.74
N GLY A 42 0.70 -15.45 4.76
CA GLY A 42 0.68 -16.73 4.07
C GLY A 42 -0.33 -16.84 2.93
N ILE A 43 -1.11 -15.82 2.69
CA ILE A 43 -1.98 -15.78 1.51
C ILE A 43 -1.16 -15.36 0.28
N THR A 44 -1.66 -15.69 -0.90
CA THR A 44 -0.98 -15.35 -2.14
C THR A 44 -1.07 -13.85 -2.43
N ASP A 45 -0.20 -13.36 -3.30
CA ASP A 45 -0.24 -11.97 -3.74
C ASP A 45 -1.58 -11.63 -4.40
N GLU A 46 -2.11 -12.55 -5.20
CA GLU A 46 -3.42 -12.37 -5.83
C GLU A 46 -4.53 -12.23 -4.79
N GLU A 47 -4.50 -13.07 -3.75
CA GLU A 47 -5.47 -13.02 -2.66
C GLU A 47 -5.35 -11.70 -1.89
N GLN A 48 -4.12 -11.22 -1.66
CA GLN A 48 -3.89 -9.93 -1.02
C GLN A 48 -4.47 -8.78 -1.84
N LEU A 49 -4.25 -8.81 -3.16
CA LEU A 49 -4.80 -7.77 -4.02
C LEU A 49 -6.32 -7.76 -4.00
N LYS A 50 -6.95 -8.94 -4.02
CA LYS A 50 -8.40 -9.06 -3.91
C LYS A 50 -8.92 -8.52 -2.58
N TYR A 51 -8.22 -8.85 -1.50
CA TYR A 51 -8.59 -8.38 -0.16
C TYR A 51 -8.52 -6.85 -0.07
N THR A 52 -7.43 -6.25 -0.55
CA THR A 52 -7.28 -4.80 -0.51
C THR A 52 -8.31 -4.11 -1.42
N ALA A 53 -8.58 -4.65 -2.58
CA ALA A 53 -9.58 -4.10 -3.49
C ALA A 53 -10.97 -4.11 -2.86
N LYS A 54 -11.34 -5.22 -2.23
CA LYS A 54 -12.64 -5.36 -1.56
C LYS A 54 -12.83 -4.35 -0.44
N ASN A 55 -11.77 -4.03 0.28
CA ASN A 55 -11.82 -3.15 1.44
C ASN A 55 -11.42 -1.71 1.12
N ASN A 56 -11.15 -1.40 -0.14
CA ASN A 56 -10.71 -0.08 -0.60
C ASN A 56 -9.41 0.37 0.07
N TYR A 57 -8.48 -0.57 0.26
CA TYR A 57 -7.16 -0.28 0.80
C TYR A 57 -6.16 -0.05 -0.34
N ILE A 58 -5.22 0.88 -0.13
CA ILE A 58 -4.07 1.02 -1.02
C ILE A 58 -3.00 0.06 -0.51
N LEU A 59 -2.55 -0.85 -1.38
CA LEU A 59 -1.58 -1.87 -1.02
C LEU A 59 -0.17 -1.33 -1.14
N VAL A 60 0.66 -1.53 -0.11
CA VAL A 60 2.08 -1.16 -0.10
C VAL A 60 2.90 -2.44 0.03
N THR A 61 3.81 -2.67 -0.90
CA THR A 61 4.58 -3.91 -0.96
C THR A 61 6.00 -3.68 -1.45
N HIS A 62 6.92 -4.55 -1.03
CA HIS A 62 8.27 -4.63 -1.58
C HIS A 62 8.34 -5.58 -2.78
N ASN A 63 7.31 -6.37 -3.03
CA ASN A 63 7.29 -7.39 -4.08
C ASN A 63 6.91 -6.77 -5.42
N ILE A 64 7.83 -5.99 -5.98
CA ILE A 64 7.56 -5.14 -7.14
C ILE A 64 7.19 -5.95 -8.38
N ARG A 65 8.01 -6.96 -8.72
CA ARG A 65 7.81 -7.75 -9.94
C ARG A 65 6.42 -8.41 -9.98
N ASP A 66 6.07 -9.09 -8.90
CA ASP A 66 4.84 -9.87 -8.86
C ASP A 66 3.60 -8.98 -8.88
N PHE A 67 3.64 -7.85 -8.19
CA PHE A 67 2.49 -6.94 -8.18
C PHE A 67 2.35 -6.11 -9.45
N ILE A 68 3.43 -5.84 -10.18
CA ILE A 68 3.33 -5.27 -11.52
C ILE A 68 2.59 -6.24 -12.45
N LYS A 69 2.95 -7.53 -12.38
CA LYS A 69 2.28 -8.56 -13.18
C LYS A 69 0.79 -8.64 -12.82
N LEU A 70 0.48 -8.66 -11.54
CA LEU A 70 -0.92 -8.71 -11.09
C LEU A 70 -1.71 -7.47 -11.53
N HIS A 71 -1.08 -6.30 -11.50
CA HIS A 71 -1.70 -5.09 -11.99
C HIS A 71 -2.06 -5.18 -13.47
N LYS A 72 -1.14 -5.68 -14.29
CA LYS A 72 -1.39 -5.89 -15.73
C LYS A 72 -2.49 -6.91 -15.96
N ASP A 73 -2.46 -8.02 -15.25
CA ASP A 73 -3.50 -9.06 -15.33
C ASP A 73 -4.86 -8.50 -14.93
N SER A 74 -4.89 -7.66 -13.90
CA SER A 74 -6.11 -7.01 -13.44
C SER A 74 -6.74 -6.13 -14.51
N ALA A 75 -5.91 -5.37 -15.24
CA ALA A 75 -6.39 -4.52 -16.32
C ALA A 75 -7.03 -5.34 -17.43
N GLU A 76 -6.43 -6.48 -17.79
CA GLU A 76 -6.97 -7.37 -18.82
C GLU A 76 -8.29 -8.01 -18.40
N LYS A 77 -8.44 -8.31 -17.11
CA LYS A 77 -9.65 -8.94 -16.56
C LYS A 77 -10.69 -7.92 -16.12
N GLU A 78 -10.43 -6.65 -16.34
CA GLU A 78 -11.29 -5.56 -15.88
C GLU A 78 -11.54 -5.62 -14.37
N PHE A 79 -10.55 -6.09 -13.60
CA PHE A 79 -10.60 -6.13 -12.15
C PHE A 79 -10.06 -4.81 -11.58
N ASN A 80 -10.85 -4.16 -10.75
CA ASN A 80 -10.50 -2.88 -10.15
C ASN A 80 -9.80 -3.04 -8.81
N HIS A 81 -8.76 -2.23 -8.57
CA HIS A 81 -8.12 -2.12 -7.26
C HIS A 81 -7.96 -0.65 -6.88
N SER A 82 -7.68 -0.41 -5.61
CA SER A 82 -7.65 0.95 -5.05
C SER A 82 -6.27 1.62 -5.14
N GLY A 83 -5.30 0.93 -5.67
CA GLY A 83 -3.95 1.44 -5.84
C GLY A 83 -2.90 0.52 -5.24
N ILE A 84 -1.72 0.51 -5.86
CA ILE A 84 -0.58 -0.27 -5.40
C ILE A 84 0.64 0.65 -5.33
N ILE A 85 1.28 0.70 -4.17
CA ILE A 85 2.53 1.41 -3.98
C ILE A 85 3.65 0.36 -3.94
N LEU A 86 4.53 0.44 -4.91
CA LEU A 86 5.67 -0.46 -5.06
C LEU A 86 6.88 0.20 -4.42
N ALA A 87 7.31 -0.34 -3.28
CA ALA A 87 8.35 0.27 -2.46
C ALA A 87 9.65 -0.53 -2.52
N ARG A 88 10.75 0.13 -2.88
CA ARG A 88 12.06 -0.52 -2.85
C ARG A 88 12.46 -0.82 -1.41
N ARG A 89 13.13 -1.97 -1.22
CA ARG A 89 13.70 -2.31 0.08
C ARG A 89 14.86 -1.38 0.39
N ARG A 90 14.94 -0.94 1.63
CA ARG A 90 16.03 -0.11 2.13
C ARG A 90 16.59 -0.74 3.39
N ARG A 91 17.86 -0.52 3.67
CA ARG A 91 18.51 -1.10 4.85
C ARG A 91 17.91 -0.62 6.15
N ASP A 92 17.62 0.68 6.19
CA ASP A 92 17.18 1.35 7.39
C ASP A 92 15.68 1.59 7.34
N ASN A 93 14.97 1.03 8.32
CA ASN A 93 13.52 1.21 8.44
C ASN A 93 13.13 2.68 8.60
N TYR A 94 13.96 3.48 9.28
CA TYR A 94 13.67 4.89 9.49
C TYR A 94 13.81 5.68 8.21
N GLU A 95 14.81 5.37 7.40
CA GLU A 95 14.94 6.00 6.08
C GLU A 95 13.76 5.63 5.18
N PHE A 96 13.39 4.36 5.17
CA PHE A 96 12.24 3.93 4.39
C PHE A 96 10.97 4.64 4.86
N ALA A 97 10.74 4.67 6.16
CA ALA A 97 9.56 5.34 6.72
C ALA A 97 9.53 6.83 6.33
N ARG A 98 10.68 7.51 6.39
CA ARG A 98 10.77 8.92 6.00
C ARG A 98 10.41 9.10 4.53
N ARG A 99 10.96 8.28 3.65
CA ARG A 99 10.66 8.35 2.23
C ARG A 99 9.21 8.04 1.91
N LEU A 100 8.69 7.01 2.55
CA LEU A 100 7.29 6.63 2.38
C LEU A 100 6.38 7.76 2.86
N LEU A 101 6.68 8.35 4.01
CA LEU A 101 5.89 9.45 4.57
C LEU A 101 5.87 10.65 3.61
N GLU A 102 7.01 11.05 3.08
CA GLU A 102 7.08 12.14 2.10
C GLU A 102 6.22 11.82 0.88
N PHE A 103 6.33 10.60 0.38
CA PHE A 103 5.56 10.16 -0.77
C PHE A 103 4.05 10.19 -0.49
N LEU A 104 3.63 9.69 0.67
CA LEU A 104 2.21 9.68 1.03
C LEU A 104 1.65 11.09 1.15
N LYS A 105 2.45 12.04 1.61
CA LYS A 105 2.04 13.44 1.65
C LYS A 105 1.88 14.03 0.25
N GLU A 106 2.75 13.67 -0.68
CA GLU A 106 2.67 14.15 -2.07
C GLU A 106 1.41 13.64 -2.78
N ILE A 107 1.00 12.41 -2.51
CA ILE A 107 -0.16 11.80 -3.17
C ILE A 107 -1.45 11.96 -2.35
N GLU A 108 -1.43 12.77 -1.32
CA GLU A 108 -2.53 12.87 -0.35
C GLU A 108 -3.89 13.18 -0.99
N THR A 109 -3.91 13.92 -2.08
CA THR A 109 -5.14 14.27 -2.80
C THR A 109 -5.34 13.48 -4.10
N ASP A 110 -4.43 12.59 -4.44
CA ASP A 110 -4.51 11.82 -5.68
C ASP A 110 -5.47 10.64 -5.54
N ASP A 111 -6.12 10.31 -6.64
CA ASP A 111 -6.88 9.07 -6.75
C ASP A 111 -5.98 8.01 -7.36
N LEU A 112 -5.63 6.99 -6.61
CA LEU A 112 -4.75 5.92 -7.04
C LEU A 112 -5.48 4.70 -7.60
N SER A 113 -6.80 4.79 -7.79
CA SER A 113 -7.59 3.68 -8.31
C SER A 113 -7.01 3.16 -9.63
N ASN A 114 -6.73 1.87 -9.66
CA ASN A 114 -6.17 1.18 -10.82
C ASN A 114 -4.79 1.71 -11.28
N GLN A 115 -4.05 2.28 -10.36
CA GLN A 115 -2.71 2.81 -10.63
C GLN A 115 -1.65 2.14 -9.79
N VAL A 116 -0.42 2.13 -10.28
CA VAL A 116 0.77 1.77 -9.51
C VAL A 116 1.65 3.00 -9.38
N ARG A 117 2.26 3.15 -8.21
CA ARG A 117 3.22 4.22 -7.92
C ARG A 117 4.46 3.59 -7.31
N TYR A 118 5.59 4.24 -7.48
CA TYR A 118 6.89 3.75 -7.00
C TYR A 118 7.45 4.68 -5.92
N VAL A 119 8.01 4.08 -4.89
CA VAL A 119 8.69 4.83 -3.85
C VAL A 119 10.00 4.17 -3.43
#